data_d80546b68bd268b9bfd5e690d268ddf9
#
_entry.id   d80546b68bd268b9bfd5e690d268ddf9
#
_cell.length_a   1.000
_cell.length_b   1.000
_cell.length_c   1.000
_cell.angle_alpha   90.00
_cell.angle_beta   90.00
_cell.angle_gamma   90.00
#
_symmetry.space_group_name_H-M   'P 1'
#
loop_
_entity.id
_entity.type
_entity.pdbx_description
1 polymer ?
#
loop_
_entity_poly.entity_id
_entity_poly.type
_entity_poly.pdbx_seq_one_letter_code
_entity_poly.pdbx_strand_id
1 'polypeptide(L)'
;EKWAAKKSLQATMRREAQGLKSPLPPTDDNLAAGVALYVAHCQVCHGGPDGIASPVAKGLSPDAPQLAKHGVEDDPEGTIYWKIAHGIRFTGMPSFRQSLSDQEIWQMALFAKRMDKLPPGLRQAWAAGRPTP
;
A
#
# COMPACT_ATOMS: atom_id res chain seq x y z
N GLU A 1 -6.11 -10.47 21.80
CA GLU A 1 -6.64 -9.35 20.98
C GLU A 1 -6.08 -9.31 19.57
N LYS A 2 -4.74 -9.27 19.40
CA LYS A 2 -4.09 -9.26 18.08
C LYS A 2 -4.46 -10.45 17.20
N TRP A 3 -4.59 -11.63 17.81
CA TRP A 3 -4.93 -12.86 17.11
C TRP A 3 -6.38 -12.85 16.60
N ALA A 4 -7.33 -12.40 17.41
CA ALA A 4 -8.74 -12.31 17.01
C ALA A 4 -8.93 -11.29 15.90
N ALA A 5 -8.27 -10.12 16.00
CA ALA A 5 -8.31 -9.09 14.97
C ALA A 5 -7.72 -9.60 13.64
N LYS A 6 -6.61 -10.32 13.70
CA LYS A 6 -5.99 -10.90 12.50
C LYS A 6 -6.88 -11.94 11.84
N LYS A 7 -7.52 -12.82 12.62
CA LYS A 7 -8.46 -13.81 12.07
C LYS A 7 -9.70 -13.18 11.47
N SER A 8 -10.24 -12.17 12.12
CA SER A 8 -11.41 -11.44 11.61
C SER A 8 -11.06 -10.75 10.28
N LEU A 9 -9.91 -10.12 10.19
CA LEU A 9 -9.44 -9.50 8.95
C LEU A 9 -9.30 -10.55 7.85
N GLN A 10 -8.65 -11.66 8.13
CA GLN A 10 -8.47 -12.73 7.14
C GLN A 10 -9.80 -13.30 6.64
N ALA A 11 -10.78 -13.49 7.53
CA ALA A 11 -12.11 -13.97 7.15
C ALA A 11 -12.83 -12.97 6.24
N THR A 12 -12.75 -11.67 6.56
CA THR A 12 -13.32 -10.61 5.73
C THR A 12 -12.64 -10.55 4.37
N MET A 13 -11.32 -10.64 4.34
CA MET A 13 -10.54 -10.64 3.09
C MET A 13 -10.94 -11.78 2.16
N ARG A 14 -11.14 -12.97 2.73
CA ARG A 14 -11.59 -14.13 1.92
C ARG A 14 -12.96 -13.91 1.30
N ARG A 15 -13.87 -13.26 2.00
CA ARG A 15 -15.23 -13.02 1.51
C ARG A 15 -15.30 -11.89 0.49
N GLU A 16 -14.57 -10.80 0.74
CA GLU A 16 -14.76 -9.55 0.00
C GLU A 16 -13.67 -9.26 -1.03
N ALA A 17 -12.45 -9.70 -0.75
CA ALA A 17 -11.31 -9.42 -1.62
C ALA A 17 -10.94 -10.57 -2.56
N GLN A 18 -11.35 -11.79 -2.20
CA GLN A 18 -11.05 -12.96 -3.03
C GLN A 18 -11.75 -12.84 -4.39
N GLY A 19 -10.95 -12.86 -5.46
CA GLY A 19 -11.44 -12.72 -6.82
C GLY A 19 -11.47 -11.31 -7.36
N LEU A 20 -11.19 -10.30 -6.54
CA LEU A 20 -11.00 -8.94 -7.06
C LEU A 20 -9.72 -8.88 -7.91
N LYS A 21 -9.85 -8.37 -9.12
CA LYS A 21 -8.73 -8.20 -10.05
C LYS A 21 -8.69 -6.75 -10.49
N SER A 22 -7.47 -6.24 -10.70
CA SER A 22 -7.30 -4.88 -11.20
C SER A 22 -7.96 -4.73 -12.58
N PRO A 23 -8.82 -3.72 -12.76
CA PRO A 23 -9.29 -3.35 -14.09
C PRO A 23 -8.23 -2.62 -14.91
N LEU A 24 -7.10 -2.24 -14.27
CA LEU A 24 -6.03 -1.50 -14.91
C LEU A 24 -4.83 -2.42 -15.19
N PRO A 25 -4.21 -2.31 -16.38
CA PRO A 25 -2.96 -3.02 -16.64
C PRO A 25 -1.79 -2.36 -15.89
N PRO A 26 -0.73 -3.13 -15.54
CA PRO A 26 0.43 -2.59 -14.84
C PRO A 26 1.39 -1.87 -15.80
N THR A 27 0.89 -0.90 -16.55
CA THR A 27 1.68 -0.07 -17.44
C THR A 27 2.60 0.88 -16.67
N ASP A 28 3.62 1.40 -17.32
CA ASP A 28 4.51 2.38 -16.70
C ASP A 28 3.75 3.60 -16.23
N ASP A 29 2.74 4.06 -16.98
CA ASP A 29 1.91 5.20 -16.58
C ASP A 29 1.11 4.93 -15.31
N ASN A 30 0.48 3.76 -15.21
CA ASN A 30 -0.28 3.39 -14.01
C ASN A 30 0.65 3.18 -12.80
N LEU A 31 1.82 2.58 -13.02
CA LEU A 31 2.81 2.42 -11.95
C LEU A 31 3.39 3.77 -11.51
N ALA A 32 3.65 4.69 -12.43
CA ALA A 32 4.13 6.04 -12.11
C ALA A 32 3.10 6.81 -11.28
N ALA A 33 1.82 6.71 -11.64
CA ALA A 33 0.74 7.30 -10.85
C ALA A 33 0.69 6.67 -9.45
N GLY A 34 0.86 5.36 -9.35
CA GLY A 34 0.95 4.64 -8.08
C GLY A 34 2.10 5.11 -7.21
N VAL A 35 3.27 5.35 -7.79
CA VAL A 35 4.43 5.92 -7.08
C VAL A 35 4.07 7.27 -6.48
N ALA A 36 3.51 8.18 -7.27
CA ALA A 36 3.15 9.52 -6.81
C ALA A 36 2.13 9.48 -5.68
N LEU A 37 1.11 8.64 -5.81
CA LEU A 37 0.07 8.46 -4.79
C LEU A 37 0.64 7.85 -3.50
N TYR A 38 1.51 6.87 -3.64
CA TYR A 38 2.18 6.24 -2.50
C TYR A 38 3.02 7.25 -1.71
N VAL A 39 3.84 8.04 -2.41
CA VAL A 39 4.65 9.08 -1.77
C VAL A 39 3.77 10.09 -1.02
N ALA A 40 2.65 10.47 -1.61
CA ALA A 40 1.75 11.47 -1.03
C ALA A 40 0.97 10.95 0.18
N HIS A 41 0.56 9.67 0.19
CA HIS A 41 -0.42 9.16 1.14
C HIS A 41 0.03 8.00 2.01
N CYS A 42 1.03 7.24 1.60
CA CYS A 42 1.39 5.97 2.25
C CYS A 42 2.77 6.00 2.87
N GLN A 43 3.70 6.70 2.26
CA GLN A 43 5.12 6.66 2.60
C GLN A 43 5.41 7.14 4.01
N VAL A 44 4.63 8.07 4.53
CA VAL A 44 4.80 8.58 5.90
C VAL A 44 4.69 7.46 6.94
N CYS A 45 3.88 6.44 6.68
CA CYS A 45 3.71 5.29 7.57
C CYS A 45 4.46 4.05 7.09
N HIS A 46 4.47 3.80 5.78
CA HIS A 46 5.00 2.55 5.21
C HIS A 46 6.44 2.65 4.68
N GLY A 47 7.04 3.83 4.73
CA GLY A 47 8.44 4.03 4.37
C GLY A 47 8.73 4.17 2.90
N GLY A 48 9.88 4.77 2.61
CA GLY A 48 10.40 4.93 1.27
C GLY A 48 11.25 3.73 0.81
N PRO A 49 11.97 3.87 -0.32
CA PRO A 49 12.77 2.79 -0.87
C PRO A 49 13.94 2.36 0.00
N ASP A 50 14.37 3.19 0.95
CA ASP A 50 15.42 2.84 1.93
C ASP A 50 14.92 1.93 3.05
N GLY A 51 13.62 1.79 3.22
CA GLY A 51 13.02 0.97 4.26
C GLY A 51 13.20 1.49 5.68
N ILE A 52 13.52 2.77 5.84
CA ILE A 52 13.73 3.38 7.16
C ILE A 52 12.40 3.97 7.66
N ALA A 53 11.99 3.54 8.85
CA ALA A 53 10.75 4.02 9.45
C ALA A 53 10.84 5.50 9.85
N SER A 54 9.81 6.27 9.48
CA SER A 54 9.68 7.67 9.89
C SER A 54 9.36 7.79 11.39
N PRO A 55 9.52 8.99 11.99
CA PRO A 55 9.04 9.22 13.35
C PRO A 55 7.56 8.91 13.54
N VAL A 56 6.72 9.21 12.55
CA VAL A 56 5.28 8.89 12.60
C VAL A 56 5.09 7.38 12.65
N ALA A 57 5.80 6.63 11.79
CA ALA A 57 5.72 5.17 11.76
C ALA A 57 6.13 4.55 13.11
N LYS A 58 7.18 5.10 13.73
CA LYS A 58 7.67 4.62 15.03
C LYS A 58 6.66 4.83 16.16
N GLY A 59 5.74 5.78 16.01
CA GLY A 59 4.69 6.06 16.98
C GLY A 59 3.43 5.22 16.81
N LEU A 60 3.34 4.40 15.77
CA LEU A 60 2.15 3.59 15.50
C LEU A 60 2.14 2.30 16.32
N SER A 61 0.97 1.94 16.83
CA SER A 61 0.74 0.67 17.51
C SER A 61 -0.63 0.10 17.09
N PRO A 62 -0.68 -1.01 16.39
CA PRO A 62 0.47 -1.82 15.92
C PRO A 62 1.33 -1.12 14.87
N ASP A 63 2.55 -1.62 14.70
CA ASP A 63 3.50 -1.05 13.75
C ASP A 63 3.00 -1.18 12.31
N ALA A 64 3.25 -0.14 11.50
CA ALA A 64 3.07 -0.23 10.06
C ALA A 64 4.24 -0.99 9.43
N PRO A 65 3.99 -2.02 8.60
CA PRO A 65 5.08 -2.70 7.91
C PRO A 65 5.80 -1.74 6.96
N GLN A 66 7.13 -1.77 6.98
CA GLN A 66 7.94 -0.99 6.06
C GLN A 66 8.03 -1.77 4.75
N LEU A 67 7.27 -1.35 3.76
CA LEU A 67 6.96 -2.17 2.58
C LEU A 67 8.16 -2.46 1.68
N ALA A 68 9.20 -1.63 1.71
CA ALA A 68 10.43 -1.92 0.96
C ALA A 68 11.19 -3.14 1.50
N LYS A 69 10.97 -3.51 2.76
CA LYS A 69 11.62 -4.66 3.40
C LYS A 69 10.65 -5.82 3.64
N HIS A 70 9.42 -5.51 4.00
CA HIS A 70 8.36 -6.46 4.33
C HIS A 70 7.15 -6.14 3.48
N GLY A 71 7.27 -6.41 2.19
CA GLY A 71 6.29 -5.98 1.20
C GLY A 71 5.09 -6.90 1.06
N VAL A 72 4.25 -6.55 0.10
CA VAL A 72 3.00 -7.26 -0.20
C VAL A 72 3.04 -7.91 -1.60
N GLU A 73 4.23 -8.16 -2.13
CA GLU A 73 4.42 -8.70 -3.47
C GLU A 73 3.75 -10.07 -3.64
N ASP A 74 3.66 -10.84 -2.57
CA ASP A 74 3.04 -12.16 -2.58
C ASP A 74 1.52 -12.13 -2.35
N ASP A 75 0.97 -11.00 -1.95
CA ASP A 75 -0.46 -10.86 -1.74
C ASP A 75 -1.18 -10.70 -3.08
N PRO A 76 -2.40 -11.25 -3.21
CA PRO A 76 -3.23 -10.95 -4.38
C PRO A 76 -3.51 -9.44 -4.49
N GLU A 77 -3.56 -8.92 -5.71
CA GLU A 77 -3.76 -7.48 -5.93
C GLU A 77 -5.10 -6.98 -5.38
N GLY A 78 -6.14 -7.82 -5.42
CA GLY A 78 -7.43 -7.49 -4.83
C GLY A 78 -7.39 -7.33 -3.32
N THR A 79 -6.54 -8.10 -2.65
CA THR A 79 -6.29 -7.98 -1.21
C THR A 79 -5.65 -6.65 -0.87
N ILE A 80 -4.64 -6.25 -1.65
CA ILE A 80 -3.94 -4.96 -1.47
C ILE A 80 -4.92 -3.81 -1.71
N TYR A 81 -5.67 -3.85 -2.80
CA TYR A 81 -6.71 -2.87 -3.10
C TYR A 81 -7.71 -2.74 -1.95
N TRP A 82 -8.22 -3.86 -1.45
CA TRP A 82 -9.23 -3.86 -0.39
C TRP A 82 -8.72 -3.19 0.89
N LYS A 83 -7.49 -3.50 1.29
CA LYS A 83 -6.85 -2.90 2.47
C LYS A 83 -6.71 -1.38 2.33
N ILE A 84 -6.31 -0.92 1.16
CA ILE A 84 -6.19 0.53 0.90
C ILE A 84 -7.57 1.18 0.91
N ALA A 85 -8.54 0.58 0.24
CA ALA A 85 -9.88 1.13 0.13
C ALA A 85 -10.59 1.25 1.48
N HIS A 86 -10.47 0.22 2.32
CA HIS A 86 -11.24 0.11 3.57
C HIS A 86 -10.43 0.42 4.82
N GLY A 87 -9.09 0.48 4.73
CA GLY A 87 -8.25 0.57 5.91
C GLY A 87 -8.25 -0.74 6.69
N ILE A 88 -7.55 -0.75 7.81
CA ILE A 88 -7.46 -1.93 8.67
C ILE A 88 -7.90 -1.54 10.08
N ARG A 89 -8.96 -2.19 10.55
CA ARG A 89 -9.51 -1.94 11.89
C ARG A 89 -8.48 -2.18 12.98
N PHE A 90 -8.54 -1.38 14.02
CA PHE A 90 -7.65 -1.42 15.19
C PHE A 90 -6.20 -1.13 14.85
N THR A 91 -5.96 -0.42 13.75
CA THR A 91 -4.65 0.08 13.34
C THR A 91 -4.74 1.54 12.94
N GLY A 92 -3.59 2.18 12.74
CA GLY A 92 -3.52 3.54 12.24
C GLY A 92 -3.76 3.68 10.73
N MET A 93 -3.96 2.58 10.01
CA MET A 93 -4.19 2.63 8.56
C MET A 93 -5.63 3.06 8.24
N PRO A 94 -5.83 4.27 7.67
CA PRO A 94 -7.17 4.76 7.39
C PRO A 94 -7.75 4.14 6.11
N SER A 95 -9.05 4.33 5.92
CA SER A 95 -9.71 4.08 4.65
C SER A 95 -9.45 5.23 3.69
N PHE A 96 -9.06 4.93 2.45
CA PHE A 96 -8.84 5.94 1.42
C PHE A 96 -10.00 6.10 0.43
N ARG A 97 -11.07 5.33 0.61
CA ARG A 97 -12.18 5.28 -0.34
C ARG A 97 -12.90 6.62 -0.52
N GLN A 98 -12.91 7.47 0.49
CA GLN A 98 -13.56 8.78 0.42
C GLN A 98 -12.65 9.87 -0.15
N SER A 99 -11.34 9.69 -0.05
CA SER A 99 -10.37 10.70 -0.47
C SER A 99 -9.74 10.42 -1.84
N LEU A 100 -9.76 9.18 -2.29
CA LEU A 100 -9.15 8.77 -3.56
C LEU A 100 -10.17 8.05 -4.42
N SER A 101 -10.03 8.19 -5.74
CA SER A 101 -10.86 7.48 -6.71
C SER A 101 -10.52 5.99 -6.71
N ASP A 102 -11.43 5.18 -7.23
CA ASP A 102 -11.22 3.75 -7.41
C ASP A 102 -9.99 3.48 -8.28
N GLN A 103 -9.83 4.23 -9.37
CA GLN A 103 -8.66 4.14 -10.23
C GLN A 103 -7.35 4.42 -9.49
N GLU A 104 -7.33 5.47 -8.66
CA GLU A 104 -6.15 5.83 -7.87
C GLU A 104 -5.79 4.74 -6.88
N ILE A 105 -6.79 4.15 -6.22
CA ILE A 105 -6.56 3.03 -5.28
C ILE A 105 -5.96 1.83 -6.02
N TRP A 106 -6.49 1.49 -7.21
CA TRP A 106 -5.91 0.42 -8.01
C TRP A 106 -4.48 0.72 -8.46
N GLN A 107 -4.18 1.96 -8.82
CA GLN A 107 -2.82 2.37 -9.19
C GLN A 107 -1.85 2.19 -8.02
N MET A 108 -2.26 2.53 -6.81
CA MET A 108 -1.45 2.26 -5.61
C MET A 108 -1.27 0.78 -5.35
N ALA A 109 -2.32 -0.03 -5.53
CA ALA A 109 -2.23 -1.47 -5.36
C ALA A 109 -1.28 -2.12 -6.37
N LEU A 110 -1.33 -1.68 -7.64
CA LEU A 110 -0.41 -2.14 -8.68
C LEU A 110 1.04 -1.83 -8.34
N PHE A 111 1.31 -0.62 -7.86
CA PHE A 111 2.64 -0.22 -7.42
C PHE A 111 3.11 -1.04 -6.22
N ALA A 112 2.30 -1.14 -5.17
CA ALA A 112 2.67 -1.84 -3.95
C ALA A 112 3.01 -3.32 -4.22
N LYS A 113 2.25 -3.97 -5.08
CA LYS A 113 2.52 -5.37 -5.46
C LYS A 113 3.83 -5.54 -6.23
N ARG A 114 4.31 -4.50 -6.90
CA ARG A 114 5.49 -4.56 -7.78
C ARG A 114 6.66 -3.74 -7.28
N MET A 115 6.64 -3.37 -6.03
CA MET A 115 7.63 -2.49 -5.41
C MET A 115 9.05 -3.06 -5.49
N ASP A 116 9.19 -4.37 -5.45
CA ASP A 116 10.46 -5.10 -5.56
C ASP A 116 10.98 -5.26 -6.99
N LYS A 117 10.13 -5.00 -8.00
CA LYS A 117 10.42 -5.26 -9.42
C LYS A 117 10.09 -4.07 -10.31
N LEU A 118 10.29 -2.88 -9.81
CA LEU A 118 10.02 -1.66 -10.57
C LEU A 118 11.03 -1.48 -11.71
N PRO A 119 10.59 -0.96 -12.87
CA PRO A 119 11.51 -0.47 -13.89
C PRO A 119 12.46 0.58 -13.29
N PRO A 120 13.74 0.66 -13.76
CA PRO A 120 14.73 1.56 -13.16
C PRO A 120 14.30 3.02 -13.09
N GLY A 121 13.62 3.53 -14.11
CA GLY A 121 13.12 4.91 -14.11
C GLY A 121 12.08 5.18 -13.02
N LEU A 122 11.20 4.21 -12.75
CA LEU A 122 10.18 4.34 -11.70
C LEU A 122 10.80 4.19 -10.32
N ARG A 123 11.81 3.36 -10.16
CA ARG A 123 12.53 3.25 -8.91
C ARG A 123 13.26 4.56 -8.58
N GLN A 124 13.86 5.19 -9.56
CA GLN A 124 14.48 6.51 -9.41
C GLN A 124 13.45 7.58 -9.05
N ALA A 125 12.29 7.56 -9.70
CA ALA A 125 11.19 8.49 -9.40
C ALA A 125 10.71 8.33 -7.96
N TRP A 126 10.59 7.10 -7.48
CA TRP A 126 10.23 6.84 -6.08
C TRP A 126 11.30 7.36 -5.12
N ALA A 127 12.57 7.10 -5.41
CA ALA A 127 13.68 7.58 -4.58
C ALA A 127 13.76 9.11 -4.53
N ALA A 128 13.40 9.79 -5.62
CA ALA A 128 13.38 11.26 -5.70
C ALA A 128 12.15 11.87 -5.00
N GLY A 129 11.04 11.14 -4.93
CA GLY A 129 9.78 11.61 -4.35
C GLY A 129 9.75 11.57 -2.84
N ARG A 130 10.77 12.11 -2.17
CA ARG A 130 10.76 12.20 -0.71
C ARG A 130 9.69 13.17 -0.25
N PRO A 131 8.86 12.79 0.76
CA PRO A 131 8.01 13.79 1.38
C PRO A 131 8.91 14.85 2.00
N THR A 132 8.63 16.09 1.68
CA THR A 132 9.28 17.23 2.37
C THR A 132 8.97 17.13 3.86
N PRO A 133 9.96 17.32 4.71
CA PRO A 133 9.73 17.28 6.15
C PRO A 133 8.74 18.34 6.62
#